data_748d1195a7715784a7f40f3686f991f5
#
_entry.id   748d1195a7715784a7f40f3686f991f5
#
_cell.length_a   1.000
_cell.length_b   1.000
_cell.length_c   1.000
_cell.angle_alpha   90.00
_cell.angle_beta   90.00
_cell.angle_gamma   90.00
#
_symmetry.space_group_name_H-M   'P 1'
#
loop_
_entity.id
_entity.type
_entity.pdbx_description
1 polymer ?
#
loop_
_entity_poly.entity_id
_entity_poly.type
_entity_poly.pdbx_seq_one_letter_code
_entity_poly.pdbx_strand_id
1 'polypeptide(L)'
;MVHIRDEGVFDAPLEKIWKYIGDDTPGLHKHRAIPSSKVLSQEGNVVVQEMQMLNADGKGTHWETWRLTMNPPRGYQVEAIAGPTKGTKFTQSYTPMGARTRVDIDGDWHVPGVDDATIRKMTLAFFEEAFNEDSAALKKYK
;
A
#
# COMPACT_ATOMS: atom_id res chain seq x y z
N MET A 1 14.79 -9.07 -9.26
CA MET A 1 13.39 -8.78 -8.88
C MET A 1 12.74 -9.98 -8.25
N VAL A 2 11.90 -9.74 -7.27
CA VAL A 2 11.15 -10.79 -6.59
C VAL A 2 9.67 -10.62 -6.91
N HIS A 3 9.05 -11.68 -7.44
CA HIS A 3 7.60 -11.69 -7.64
C HIS A 3 6.92 -12.13 -6.36
N ILE A 4 5.97 -11.31 -5.87
CA ILE A 4 5.26 -11.55 -4.62
C ILE A 4 3.77 -11.43 -4.85
N ARG A 5 3.02 -12.39 -4.30
CA ARG A 5 1.56 -12.37 -4.23
C ARG A 5 1.14 -12.47 -2.78
N ASP A 6 0.09 -11.73 -2.43
CA ASP A 6 -0.52 -11.81 -1.11
C ASP A 6 -2.00 -11.52 -1.23
N GLU A 7 -2.76 -11.95 -0.23
CA GLU A 7 -4.21 -11.77 -0.23
C GLU A 7 -4.74 -11.63 1.19
N GLY A 8 -5.91 -11.00 1.30
CA GLY A 8 -6.61 -10.87 2.56
C GLY A 8 -8.08 -10.56 2.32
N VAL A 9 -8.85 -10.57 3.40
CA VAL A 9 -10.27 -10.23 3.34
C VAL A 9 -10.56 -9.16 4.39
N PHE A 10 -11.07 -8.02 3.92
CA PHE A 10 -11.57 -6.97 4.80
C PHE A 10 -13.02 -7.23 5.18
N ASP A 11 -13.35 -7.04 6.44
CA ASP A 11 -14.72 -7.18 6.94
C ASP A 11 -15.50 -5.88 6.72
N ALA A 12 -15.60 -5.48 5.46
CA ALA A 12 -16.32 -4.29 5.02
C ALA A 12 -16.71 -4.45 3.55
N PRO A 13 -17.85 -3.89 3.13
CA PRO A 13 -18.24 -3.93 1.72
C PRO A 13 -17.35 -3.02 0.88
N LEU A 14 -17.26 -3.33 -0.42
CA LEU A 14 -16.37 -2.61 -1.35
C LEU A 14 -16.59 -1.10 -1.35
N GLU A 15 -17.83 -0.65 -1.33
CA GLU A 15 -18.15 0.78 -1.33
C GLU A 15 -17.60 1.51 -0.09
N LYS A 16 -17.62 0.86 1.07
CA LYS A 16 -17.06 1.43 2.29
C LYS A 16 -15.53 1.54 2.19
N ILE A 17 -14.88 0.53 1.60
CA ILE A 17 -13.44 0.52 1.40
C ILE A 17 -13.02 1.68 0.50
N TRP A 18 -13.71 1.90 -0.61
CA TRP A 18 -13.38 3.00 -1.50
C TRP A 18 -13.66 4.37 -0.89
N LYS A 19 -14.70 4.49 -0.09
CA LYS A 19 -14.97 5.71 0.67
C LYS A 19 -13.82 6.00 1.64
N TYR A 20 -13.34 4.96 2.34
CA TYR A 20 -12.21 5.05 3.25
C TYR A 20 -10.92 5.44 2.52
N ILE A 21 -10.62 4.80 1.39
CA ILE A 21 -9.42 5.10 0.59
C ILE A 21 -9.40 6.56 0.13
N GLY A 22 -10.55 7.08 -0.27
CA GLY A 22 -10.67 8.46 -0.77
C GLY A 22 -10.81 9.52 0.31
N ASP A 23 -10.89 9.13 1.57
CA ASP A 23 -11.05 10.05 2.70
C ASP A 23 -9.69 10.53 3.18
N ASP A 24 -9.41 11.82 3.05
CA ASP A 24 -8.13 12.44 3.41
C ASP A 24 -8.11 13.06 4.81
N THR A 25 -9.07 12.69 5.67
CA THR A 25 -9.11 13.16 7.06
C THR A 25 -7.78 12.92 7.76
N PRO A 26 -7.16 13.94 8.37
CA PRO A 26 -5.86 13.78 9.03
C PRO A 26 -5.90 12.68 10.10
N GLY A 27 -4.91 11.78 10.05
CA GLY A 27 -4.76 10.68 11.01
C GLY A 27 -5.60 9.45 10.72
N LEU A 28 -6.42 9.45 9.67
CA LEU A 28 -7.25 8.30 9.31
C LEU A 28 -6.40 7.12 8.80
N HIS A 29 -5.43 7.38 7.93
CA HIS A 29 -4.57 6.37 7.33
C HIS A 29 -3.21 6.31 8.02
N LYS A 30 -3.20 5.90 9.30
CA LYS A 30 -1.95 5.79 10.05
C LYS A 30 -1.33 4.42 9.89
N HIS A 31 -0.07 4.40 9.47
CA HIS A 31 0.74 3.19 9.40
C HIS A 31 2.06 3.44 10.13
N ARG A 32 2.41 2.53 11.04
CA ARG A 32 3.66 2.63 11.79
C ARG A 32 4.88 2.70 10.83
N ALA A 33 4.84 1.91 9.78
CA ALA A 33 5.94 1.85 8.80
C ALA A 33 6.02 3.09 7.91
N ILE A 34 4.98 3.93 7.88
CA ILE A 34 4.90 5.14 7.06
C ILE A 34 4.55 6.33 7.96
N PRO A 35 5.53 6.88 8.70
CA PRO A 35 5.26 7.97 9.64
C PRO A 35 4.81 9.27 8.98
N SER A 36 5.11 9.47 7.70
CA SER A 36 4.72 10.69 6.98
C SER A 36 4.50 10.42 5.50
N SER A 37 3.55 11.11 4.91
CA SER A 37 3.32 11.05 3.46
C SER A 37 2.78 12.41 2.97
N LYS A 38 3.04 12.69 1.69
CA LYS A 38 2.63 13.95 1.06
C LYS A 38 2.27 13.69 -0.40
N VAL A 39 1.12 14.19 -0.84
CA VAL A 39 0.75 14.16 -2.25
C VAL A 39 1.51 15.27 -2.97
N LEU A 40 2.30 14.91 -3.97
CA LEU A 40 3.07 15.85 -4.78
C LEU A 40 2.26 16.35 -5.98
N SER A 41 1.45 15.48 -6.59
CA SER A 41 0.59 15.85 -7.70
C SER A 41 -0.59 14.88 -7.82
N GLN A 42 -1.65 15.37 -8.44
CA GLN A 42 -2.80 14.54 -8.79
C GLN A 42 -3.37 15.04 -10.11
N GLU A 43 -3.29 14.19 -11.13
CA GLU A 43 -3.80 14.49 -12.47
C GLU A 43 -4.66 13.32 -12.95
N GLY A 44 -5.97 13.58 -13.09
CA GLY A 44 -6.91 12.52 -13.45
C GLY A 44 -6.89 11.41 -12.39
N ASN A 45 -6.60 10.20 -12.84
CA ASN A 45 -6.53 9.01 -11.97
C ASN A 45 -5.11 8.70 -11.48
N VAL A 46 -4.15 9.59 -11.73
CA VAL A 46 -2.75 9.38 -11.33
C VAL A 46 -2.40 10.27 -10.15
N VAL A 47 -1.93 9.65 -9.08
CA VAL A 47 -1.48 10.34 -7.85
C VAL A 47 0.00 10.04 -7.66
N VAL A 48 0.79 11.08 -7.47
CA VAL A 48 2.21 10.93 -7.10
C VAL A 48 2.36 11.41 -5.66
N GLN A 49 2.91 10.54 -4.82
CA GLN A 49 3.10 10.86 -3.41
C GLN A 49 4.49 10.50 -2.93
N GLU A 50 4.97 11.28 -1.99
CA GLU A 50 6.23 11.06 -1.31
C GLU A 50 5.94 10.47 0.05
N MET A 51 6.66 9.41 0.41
CA MET A 51 6.44 8.68 1.64
C MET A 51 7.73 8.54 2.42
N GLN A 52 7.67 8.86 3.70
CA GLN A 52 8.74 8.55 4.64
C GLN A 52 8.43 7.18 5.21
N MET A 53 9.39 6.27 5.09
CA MET A 53 9.21 4.88 5.50
C MET A 53 10.31 4.47 6.47
N LEU A 54 9.96 3.62 7.43
CA LEU A 54 10.95 3.02 8.32
C LEU A 54 11.89 2.13 7.53
N ASN A 55 13.18 2.20 7.86
CA ASN A 55 14.17 1.28 7.30
C ASN A 55 13.90 -0.15 7.78
N ALA A 56 14.33 -1.13 6.98
CA ALA A 56 14.10 -2.54 7.27
C ALA A 56 14.71 -2.99 8.61
N ASP A 57 15.83 -2.37 9.02
CA ASP A 57 16.49 -2.67 10.29
C ASP A 57 15.81 -1.99 11.50
N GLY A 58 14.75 -1.23 11.27
CA GLY A 58 14.05 -0.48 12.30
C GLY A 58 14.78 0.76 12.77
N LYS A 59 15.93 1.10 12.17
CA LYS A 59 16.76 2.25 12.56
C LYS A 59 16.67 3.36 11.52
N GLY A 60 15.99 4.44 11.89
CA GLY A 60 15.84 5.59 11.00
C GLY A 60 14.80 5.36 9.90
N THR A 61 14.75 6.30 9.00
CA THR A 61 13.77 6.34 7.92
C THR A 61 14.44 6.70 6.60
N HIS A 62 13.74 6.46 5.51
CA HIS A 62 14.13 6.90 4.17
C HIS A 62 12.89 7.41 3.43
N TRP A 63 13.11 8.11 2.32
CA TRP A 63 12.04 8.64 1.49
C TRP A 63 11.90 7.83 0.20
N GLU A 64 10.66 7.59 -0.19
CA GLU A 64 10.30 6.96 -1.47
C GLU A 64 9.24 7.81 -2.15
N THR A 65 9.27 7.85 -3.47
CA THR A 65 8.22 8.50 -4.27
C THR A 65 7.48 7.42 -5.04
N TRP A 66 6.18 7.40 -4.89
CA TRP A 66 5.30 6.40 -5.49
C TRP A 66 4.30 7.06 -6.43
N ARG A 67 4.09 6.42 -7.58
CA ARG A 67 3.04 6.80 -8.52
C ARG A 67 1.93 5.77 -8.43
N LEU A 68 0.72 6.23 -8.10
CA LEU A 68 -0.46 5.39 -8.02
C LEU A 68 -1.37 5.71 -9.20
N THR A 69 -1.75 4.67 -9.94
CA THR A 69 -2.74 4.79 -11.01
C THR A 69 -4.03 4.15 -10.52
N MET A 70 -5.03 4.98 -10.24
CA MET A 70 -6.29 4.55 -9.62
C MET A 70 -7.25 4.01 -10.68
N ASN A 71 -7.91 2.91 -10.37
CA ASN A 71 -8.91 2.29 -11.23
C ASN A 71 -10.12 1.80 -10.41
N PRO A 72 -10.85 2.73 -9.75
CA PRO A 72 -12.01 2.32 -8.95
C PRO A 72 -13.10 1.70 -9.83
N PRO A 73 -13.83 0.71 -9.32
CA PRO A 73 -13.73 0.10 -7.99
C PRO A 73 -12.78 -1.10 -7.93
N ARG A 74 -12.03 -1.37 -9.00
CA ARG A 74 -11.22 -2.59 -9.14
C ARG A 74 -9.93 -2.56 -8.33
N GLY A 75 -9.31 -1.39 -8.17
CA GLY A 75 -8.06 -1.29 -7.43
C GLY A 75 -7.17 -0.17 -7.94
N TYR A 76 -5.87 -0.36 -7.77
CA TYR A 76 -4.88 0.60 -8.26
C TYR A 76 -3.54 -0.09 -8.49
N GLN A 77 -2.72 0.55 -9.32
CA GLN A 77 -1.35 0.11 -9.58
C GLN A 77 -0.37 1.08 -8.91
N VAL A 78 0.67 0.54 -8.32
CA VAL A 78 1.72 1.31 -7.65
C VAL A 78 3.05 1.07 -8.33
N GLU A 79 3.79 2.14 -8.56
CA GLU A 79 5.16 2.08 -9.06
C GLU A 79 6.05 3.00 -8.23
N ALA A 80 7.13 2.44 -7.68
CA ALA A 80 8.16 3.24 -7.00
C ALA A 80 9.03 3.92 -8.05
N ILE A 81 8.94 5.26 -8.14
CA ILE A 81 9.64 6.04 -9.17
C ILE A 81 10.90 6.73 -8.65
N ALA A 82 11.09 6.77 -7.33
CA ALA A 82 12.32 7.28 -6.71
C ALA A 82 12.52 6.64 -5.35
N GLY A 83 13.78 6.56 -4.91
CA GLY A 83 14.16 5.97 -3.63
C GLY A 83 14.77 4.59 -3.76
N PRO A 84 15.05 3.92 -2.62
CA PRO A 84 15.76 2.63 -2.62
C PRO A 84 15.03 1.50 -3.34
N THR A 85 13.70 1.59 -3.49
CA THR A 85 12.91 0.54 -4.14
C THR A 85 12.50 0.90 -5.57
N LYS A 86 13.12 1.90 -6.15
CA LYS A 86 12.82 2.34 -7.53
C LYS A 86 12.79 1.15 -8.49
N GLY A 87 11.70 1.06 -9.26
CA GLY A 87 11.46 -0.05 -10.19
C GLY A 87 10.49 -1.09 -9.65
N THR A 88 10.17 -1.06 -8.35
CA THR A 88 9.12 -1.89 -7.77
C THR A 88 7.77 -1.49 -8.35
N LYS A 89 6.98 -2.49 -8.72
CA LYS A 89 5.67 -2.27 -9.34
C LYS A 89 4.72 -3.37 -8.91
N PHE A 90 3.57 -2.99 -8.38
CA PHE A 90 2.55 -3.96 -7.99
C PHE A 90 1.14 -3.43 -8.21
N THR A 91 0.19 -4.36 -8.29
CA THR A 91 -1.23 -4.07 -8.41
C THR A 91 -1.93 -4.51 -7.13
N GLN A 92 -2.80 -3.67 -6.60
CA GLN A 92 -3.68 -4.01 -5.50
C GLN A 92 -5.12 -4.02 -6.03
N SER A 93 -5.76 -5.18 -5.94
CA SER A 93 -7.08 -5.40 -6.54
C SER A 93 -8.09 -5.75 -5.46
N TYR A 94 -9.33 -5.28 -5.64
CA TYR A 94 -10.44 -5.50 -4.71
C TYR A 94 -11.55 -6.26 -5.41
N THR A 95 -12.02 -7.34 -4.77
CA THR A 95 -13.12 -8.15 -5.29
C THR A 95 -14.26 -8.15 -4.27
N PRO A 96 -15.47 -7.71 -4.65
CA PRO A 96 -16.61 -7.69 -3.72
C PRO A 96 -17.05 -9.10 -3.37
N MET A 97 -17.35 -9.31 -2.08
CA MET A 97 -17.85 -10.57 -1.54
C MET A 97 -19.06 -10.29 -0.64
N GLY A 98 -20.00 -9.46 -1.10
CA GLY A 98 -21.14 -9.03 -0.30
C GLY A 98 -20.71 -8.06 0.80
N ALA A 99 -20.86 -8.47 2.07
CA ALA A 99 -20.50 -7.65 3.22
C ALA A 99 -18.98 -7.54 3.44
N ARG A 100 -18.18 -8.30 2.69
CA ARG A 100 -16.72 -8.32 2.78
C ARG A 100 -16.09 -8.04 1.44
N THR A 101 -14.78 -7.79 1.46
CA THR A 101 -14.02 -7.49 0.25
C THR A 101 -12.69 -8.22 0.29
N ARG A 102 -12.39 -8.97 -0.75
CA ARG A 102 -11.08 -9.59 -0.93
C ARG A 102 -10.12 -8.57 -1.52
N VAL A 103 -8.91 -8.50 -0.97
CA VAL A 103 -7.81 -7.71 -1.53
C VAL A 103 -6.70 -8.66 -1.98
N ASP A 104 -6.20 -8.45 -3.19
CA ASP A 104 -5.08 -9.20 -3.75
C ASP A 104 -3.96 -8.22 -4.11
N ILE A 105 -2.73 -8.59 -3.78
CA ILE A 105 -1.53 -7.85 -4.14
C ILE A 105 -0.68 -8.76 -5.02
N ASP A 106 -0.21 -8.24 -6.14
CA ASP A 106 0.57 -8.99 -7.11
C ASP A 106 1.56 -8.05 -7.78
N GLY A 107 2.85 -8.35 -7.69
CA GLY A 107 3.84 -7.50 -8.31
C GLY A 107 5.27 -7.98 -8.20
N ASP A 108 6.17 -7.09 -8.62
CA ASP A 108 7.60 -7.35 -8.64
C ASP A 108 8.31 -6.29 -7.81
N TRP A 109 9.13 -6.75 -6.86
CA TRP A 109 9.87 -5.88 -5.95
C TRP A 109 11.35 -5.86 -6.32
N HIS A 110 11.91 -4.66 -6.33
CA HIS A 110 13.30 -4.41 -6.64
C HIS A 110 13.94 -3.64 -5.47
N VAL A 111 14.85 -4.31 -4.75
CA VAL A 111 15.58 -3.70 -3.64
C VAL A 111 17.05 -4.06 -3.81
N PRO A 112 17.87 -3.14 -4.38
CA PRO A 112 19.29 -3.42 -4.62
C PRO A 112 20.04 -3.79 -3.34
N GLY A 113 20.91 -4.81 -3.43
CA GLY A 113 21.74 -5.22 -2.31
C GLY A 113 21.04 -6.09 -1.28
N VAL A 114 19.79 -6.46 -1.48
CA VAL A 114 19.04 -7.32 -0.57
C VAL A 114 18.65 -8.60 -1.31
N ASP A 115 18.83 -9.76 -0.67
CA ASP A 115 18.49 -11.04 -1.28
C ASP A 115 16.97 -11.26 -1.37
N ASP A 116 16.58 -12.13 -2.31
CA ASP A 116 15.16 -12.37 -2.61
C ASP A 116 14.37 -12.85 -1.41
N ALA A 117 14.92 -13.75 -0.61
CA ALA A 117 14.23 -14.29 0.57
C ALA A 117 13.95 -13.18 1.60
N THR A 118 14.90 -12.28 1.80
CA THR A 118 14.74 -11.14 2.71
C THR A 118 13.72 -10.14 2.17
N ILE A 119 13.75 -9.83 0.88
CA ILE A 119 12.76 -8.95 0.25
C ILE A 119 11.35 -9.51 0.46
N ARG A 120 11.16 -10.79 0.21
CA ARG A 120 9.86 -11.45 0.38
C ARG A 120 9.37 -11.37 1.82
N LYS A 121 10.23 -11.70 2.77
CA LYS A 121 9.90 -11.67 4.20
C LYS A 121 9.50 -10.26 4.66
N MET A 122 10.29 -9.26 4.30
CA MET A 122 10.04 -7.87 4.67
C MET A 122 8.76 -7.33 4.04
N THR A 123 8.54 -7.63 2.76
CA THR A 123 7.37 -7.15 2.02
C THR A 123 6.09 -7.75 2.58
N LEU A 124 6.07 -9.06 2.82
CA LEU A 124 4.89 -9.72 3.40
C LEU A 124 4.60 -9.22 4.81
N ALA A 125 5.63 -8.98 5.63
CA ALA A 125 5.46 -8.42 6.96
C ALA A 125 4.89 -6.99 6.92
N PHE A 126 5.35 -6.18 5.97
CA PHE A 126 4.83 -4.82 5.77
C PHE A 126 3.34 -4.85 5.42
N PHE A 127 2.94 -5.68 4.47
CA PHE A 127 1.54 -5.76 4.06
C PHE A 127 0.65 -6.34 5.16
N GLU A 128 1.13 -7.31 5.92
CA GLU A 128 0.38 -7.85 7.06
C GLU A 128 0.10 -6.77 8.10
N GLU A 129 1.11 -6.00 8.47
CA GLU A 129 0.95 -4.90 9.42
C GLU A 129 0.00 -3.82 8.88
N ALA A 130 0.19 -3.39 7.63
CA ALA A 130 -0.66 -2.40 7.01
C ALA A 130 -2.12 -2.88 6.90
N PHE A 131 -2.32 -4.14 6.55
CA PHE A 131 -3.65 -4.75 6.48
C PHE A 131 -4.34 -4.75 7.85
N ASN A 132 -3.60 -5.10 8.90
CA ASN A 132 -4.16 -5.11 10.26
C ASN A 132 -4.51 -3.69 10.73
N GLU A 133 -3.67 -2.71 10.40
CA GLU A 133 -3.93 -1.30 10.72
C GLU A 133 -5.17 -0.78 9.99
N ASP A 134 -5.31 -1.07 8.71
CA ASP A 134 -6.47 -0.68 7.93
C ASP A 134 -7.74 -1.39 8.41
N SER A 135 -7.64 -2.67 8.75
CA SER A 135 -8.78 -3.43 9.29
C SER A 135 -9.29 -2.82 10.60
N ALA A 136 -8.38 -2.42 11.48
CA ALA A 136 -8.75 -1.75 12.73
C ALA A 136 -9.39 -0.39 12.47
N ALA A 137 -8.86 0.37 11.52
CA ALA A 137 -9.42 1.68 11.15
C ALA A 137 -10.81 1.55 10.54
N LEU A 138 -11.01 0.55 9.67
CA LEU A 138 -12.31 0.30 9.03
C LEU A 138 -13.42 -0.06 10.02
N LYS A 139 -13.09 -0.73 11.11
CA LYS A 139 -14.07 -1.05 12.17
C LYS A 139 -14.65 0.20 12.82
N LYS A 140 -13.87 1.27 12.90
CA LYS A 140 -14.26 2.55 13.48
C LYS A 140 -14.81 3.53 12.45
N TYR A 141 -14.59 3.25 11.18
CA TYR A 141 -14.97 4.14 10.08
C TYR A 141 -16.47 4.06 9.81
N LYS A 142 -17.06 5.21 9.70
CA LYS A 142 -18.50 5.33 9.38
C LYS A 142 -18.68 5.71 7.91
#